data_7d62b9069d55b1999e8c5b20acd48237
#
_entry.id   7d62b9069d55b1999e8c5b20acd48237
#
_cell.length_a   1.000
_cell.length_b   1.000
_cell.length_c   1.000
_cell.angle_alpha   90.00
_cell.angle_beta   90.00
_cell.angle_gamma   90.00
#
_symmetry.space_group_name_H-M   'P 1'
#
loop_
_entity.id
_entity.type
_entity.pdbx_description
1 polymer ?
#
loop_
_entity_poly.entity_id
_entity_poly.type
_entity_poly.pdbx_seq_one_letter_code
_entity_poly.pdbx_strand_id
1 'polypeptide(L)'
;MTPDTTTPDTSTPGSMTPDSMTPDTMTAGAVTFRDLHRPGDPFVLPNAWDYGSAALLAAHGFAAIGTTSLGVAAVHGRPDAAGATRAETIELAATIRDLGVLVTVDIEGGFSDDPAEVADLVAALAALGVVGVNLEDGRPDGTLRPIALQQRIIEAALGHGVFVNARTDTCWLRTGDTLERVRAYGHADGVFVPGLAGLREIETVAASTPLPLNVLHQPDGPALDRLAAAGVARVSTGSLPYRAALRGALAAVLAVRGEEAPVPLPTYGQIAAMLPHPG
;
A
#
# COMPACT_ATOMS: atom_id res chain seq x y z
N MET A 1 -45.66 37.08 42.14
CA MET A 1 -44.75 35.95 41.87
C MET A 1 -45.03 35.49 40.47
N THR A 2 -44.29 36.01 39.51
CA THR A 2 -44.36 35.66 38.09
C THR A 2 -43.23 34.66 37.78
N PRO A 3 -43.46 33.56 37.08
CA PRO A 3 -42.38 32.66 36.68
C PRO A 3 -41.69 33.19 35.42
N ASP A 4 -40.39 33.19 35.51
CA ASP A 4 -39.42 33.55 34.49
C ASP A 4 -39.38 32.42 33.42
N THR A 5 -39.68 32.78 32.15
CA THR A 5 -39.61 31.88 31.01
C THR A 5 -38.34 32.19 30.21
N THR A 6 -37.25 31.47 30.52
CA THR A 6 -36.05 31.44 29.70
C THR A 6 -36.23 30.47 28.53
N THR A 7 -36.36 31.05 27.33
CA THR A 7 -36.29 30.33 26.04
C THR A 7 -34.86 29.83 25.77
N PRO A 8 -34.67 28.60 25.29
CA PRO A 8 -33.35 28.15 24.84
C PRO A 8 -33.00 28.73 23.47
N ASP A 9 -31.82 29.30 23.41
CA ASP A 9 -31.17 29.82 22.22
C ASP A 9 -30.85 28.64 21.23
N THR A 10 -31.53 28.62 20.08
CA THR A 10 -31.26 27.72 18.98
C THR A 10 -30.32 28.39 18.00
N SER A 11 -29.04 28.43 18.34
CA SER A 11 -28.00 28.77 17.36
C SER A 11 -27.74 27.56 16.43
N THR A 12 -28.25 27.67 15.22
CA THR A 12 -27.98 26.76 14.10
C THR A 12 -26.47 26.79 13.75
N PRO A 13 -25.80 25.63 13.60
CA PRO A 13 -24.44 25.63 13.11
C PRO A 13 -24.41 26.15 11.67
N GLY A 14 -23.57 27.13 11.42
CA GLY A 14 -23.36 27.73 10.11
C GLY A 14 -23.00 26.69 9.06
N SER A 15 -23.73 26.70 7.97
CA SER A 15 -23.43 25.99 6.72
C SER A 15 -22.07 26.45 6.22
N MET A 16 -21.04 25.62 6.37
CA MET A 16 -19.78 25.78 5.64
C MET A 16 -20.04 25.34 4.19
N THR A 17 -20.24 26.30 3.32
CA THR A 17 -20.17 26.10 1.87
C THR A 17 -18.73 25.71 1.52
N PRO A 18 -18.48 24.67 0.70
CA PRO A 18 -17.14 24.42 0.16
C PRO A 18 -16.80 25.60 -0.75
N ASP A 19 -15.78 26.35 -0.35
CA ASP A 19 -15.17 27.38 -1.20
C ASP A 19 -14.71 26.68 -2.49
N SER A 20 -15.14 27.20 -3.62
CA SER A 20 -14.80 26.73 -4.94
C SER A 20 -13.29 26.96 -5.16
N MET A 21 -12.48 25.94 -4.93
CA MET A 21 -11.10 25.90 -5.39
C MET A 21 -11.11 25.86 -6.92
N THR A 22 -10.86 27.02 -7.51
CA THR A 22 -10.62 27.17 -8.94
C THR A 22 -9.37 26.35 -9.34
N PRO A 23 -9.36 25.72 -10.55
CA PRO A 23 -8.27 24.84 -11.00
C PRO A 23 -6.96 25.53 -11.42
N ASP A 24 -6.63 26.70 -10.92
CA ASP A 24 -5.59 27.55 -11.52
C ASP A 24 -4.30 27.74 -10.68
N THR A 25 -3.95 26.78 -9.80
CA THR A 25 -2.70 26.84 -9.02
C THR A 25 -1.82 25.60 -9.20
N MET A 26 -1.88 24.91 -10.33
CA MET A 26 -0.97 23.79 -10.65
C MET A 26 0.11 24.14 -11.68
N THR A 27 0.85 25.21 -11.47
CA THR A 27 2.04 25.55 -12.29
C THR A 27 3.25 25.93 -11.45
N ALA A 28 3.57 25.10 -10.44
CA ALA A 28 4.90 25.12 -9.81
C ALA A 28 5.27 23.66 -9.50
N GLY A 29 5.94 22.99 -10.49
CA GLY A 29 6.61 21.71 -10.33
C GLY A 29 5.73 20.61 -9.72
N ALA A 30 4.83 19.99 -10.50
CA ALA A 30 4.09 18.83 -10.03
C ALA A 30 5.08 17.78 -9.50
N VAL A 31 5.05 17.48 -8.20
CA VAL A 31 5.85 16.43 -7.58
C VAL A 31 5.47 15.10 -8.23
N THR A 32 6.41 14.44 -8.86
CA THR A 32 6.19 13.12 -9.43
C THR A 32 6.23 12.07 -8.33
N PHE A 33 5.62 10.91 -8.55
CA PHE A 33 5.70 9.80 -7.59
C PHE A 33 7.15 9.37 -7.32
N ARG A 34 8.02 9.50 -8.32
CA ARG A 34 9.46 9.24 -8.20
C ARG A 34 10.14 10.21 -7.24
N ASP A 35 9.77 11.48 -7.26
CA ASP A 35 10.37 12.52 -6.41
C ASP A 35 10.05 12.35 -4.91
N LEU A 36 9.01 11.57 -4.58
CA LEU A 36 8.69 11.21 -3.21
C LEU A 36 9.69 10.21 -2.60
N HIS A 37 10.40 9.45 -3.44
CA HIS A 37 11.31 8.40 -2.96
C HIS A 37 12.69 8.95 -2.67
N ARG A 38 12.87 9.55 -1.48
CA ARG A 38 14.13 10.19 -1.04
C ARG A 38 14.79 9.34 0.04
N PRO A 39 15.94 8.70 -0.24
CA PRO A 39 16.70 8.00 0.80
C PRO A 39 17.03 8.94 1.96
N GLY A 40 16.73 8.54 3.19
CA GLY A 40 16.92 9.36 4.38
C GLY A 40 15.81 10.38 4.70
N ASP A 41 14.79 10.49 3.84
CA ASP A 41 13.60 11.32 4.05
C ASP A 41 12.36 10.52 3.59
N PRO A 42 12.01 9.42 4.28
CA PRO A 42 11.00 8.50 3.82
C PRO A 42 9.60 9.08 3.92
N PHE A 43 8.84 9.01 2.82
CA PHE A 43 7.42 9.26 2.90
C PHE A 43 6.65 8.02 3.39
N VAL A 44 5.56 8.26 4.10
CA VAL A 44 4.63 7.22 4.51
C VAL A 44 3.59 7.01 3.41
N LEU A 45 3.50 5.76 2.90
CA LEU A 45 2.50 5.36 1.93
C LEU A 45 1.39 4.57 2.64
N PRO A 46 0.22 5.17 2.91
CA PRO A 46 -0.93 4.44 3.42
C PRO A 46 -1.55 3.56 2.33
N ASN A 47 -2.15 2.43 2.72
CA ASN A 47 -2.72 1.49 1.79
C ASN A 47 -4.25 1.40 1.94
N ALA A 48 -4.95 1.48 0.80
CA ALA A 48 -6.39 1.36 0.66
C ALA A 48 -6.78 -0.01 0.07
N TRP A 49 -8.06 -0.38 0.20
CA TRP A 49 -8.62 -1.63 -0.31
C TRP A 49 -9.98 -1.45 -0.98
N ASP A 50 -10.59 -0.27 -0.84
CA ASP A 50 -11.84 0.14 -1.45
C ASP A 50 -11.88 1.66 -1.65
N TYR A 51 -12.95 2.16 -2.28
CA TYR A 51 -13.14 3.59 -2.51
C TYR A 51 -13.20 4.38 -1.20
N GLY A 52 -13.91 3.88 -0.17
CA GLY A 52 -14.09 4.59 1.10
C GLY A 52 -12.77 4.82 1.82
N SER A 53 -11.93 3.79 1.91
CA SER A 53 -10.59 3.90 2.51
C SER A 53 -9.67 4.81 1.69
N ALA A 54 -9.70 4.72 0.36
CA ALA A 54 -8.90 5.58 -0.51
C ALA A 54 -9.31 7.06 -0.41
N ALA A 55 -10.62 7.36 -0.44
CA ALA A 55 -11.17 8.71 -0.31
C ALA A 55 -10.83 9.33 1.05
N LEU A 56 -10.93 8.55 2.14
CA LEU A 56 -10.55 8.99 3.48
C LEU A 56 -9.07 9.38 3.54
N LEU A 57 -8.18 8.55 2.99
CA LEU A 57 -6.73 8.81 2.98
C LEU A 57 -6.39 10.02 2.10
N ALA A 58 -7.01 10.15 0.92
CA ALA A 58 -6.84 11.31 0.05
C ALA A 58 -7.27 12.61 0.74
N ALA A 59 -8.42 12.60 1.44
CA ALA A 59 -8.92 13.76 2.18
C ALA A 59 -8.02 14.20 3.35
N HIS A 60 -7.14 13.31 3.84
CA HIS A 60 -6.16 13.61 4.89
C HIS A 60 -4.81 14.12 4.36
N GLY A 61 -4.70 14.45 3.07
CA GLY A 61 -3.56 15.13 2.49
C GLY A 61 -2.33 14.24 2.24
N PHE A 62 -2.50 12.92 2.17
CA PHE A 62 -1.40 12.06 1.72
C PHE A 62 -1.11 12.31 0.24
N ALA A 63 0.15 12.54 -0.09
CA ALA A 63 0.59 12.81 -1.47
C ALA A 63 0.39 11.59 -2.40
N ALA A 64 0.43 10.39 -1.84
CA ALA A 64 0.23 9.14 -2.55
C ALA A 64 -0.47 8.11 -1.66
N ILE A 65 -1.24 7.22 -2.27
CA ILE A 65 -1.85 6.05 -1.64
C ILE A 65 -1.46 4.78 -2.40
N GLY A 66 -1.28 3.68 -1.68
CA GLY A 66 -1.11 2.34 -2.25
C GLY A 66 -2.38 1.52 -2.14
N THR A 67 -2.48 0.40 -2.90
CA THR A 67 -3.46 -0.64 -2.60
C THR A 67 -2.82 -1.73 -1.73
N THR A 68 -3.64 -2.63 -1.17
CA THR A 68 -3.17 -3.81 -0.44
C THR A 68 -3.87 -5.05 -0.95
N SER A 69 -3.10 -6.04 -1.44
CA SER A 69 -3.60 -7.31 -1.97
C SER A 69 -4.52 -8.03 -0.98
N LEU A 70 -4.09 -8.18 0.30
CA LEU A 70 -4.91 -8.79 1.35
C LEU A 70 -6.27 -8.10 1.51
N GLY A 71 -6.30 -6.76 1.52
CA GLY A 71 -7.55 -6.02 1.65
C GLY A 71 -8.48 -6.23 0.46
N VAL A 72 -7.95 -6.15 -0.76
CA VAL A 72 -8.71 -6.43 -2.00
C VAL A 72 -9.23 -7.87 -2.01
N ALA A 73 -8.37 -8.85 -1.73
CA ALA A 73 -8.75 -10.26 -1.66
C ALA A 73 -9.87 -10.50 -0.64
N ALA A 74 -9.74 -9.93 0.55
CA ALA A 74 -10.69 -10.10 1.64
C ALA A 74 -12.07 -9.51 1.32
N VAL A 75 -12.14 -8.32 0.71
CA VAL A 75 -13.41 -7.69 0.29
C VAL A 75 -14.17 -8.58 -0.71
N HIS A 76 -13.45 -9.28 -1.57
CA HIS A 76 -14.03 -10.12 -2.62
C HIS A 76 -14.11 -11.62 -2.26
N GLY A 77 -13.74 -12.01 -1.04
CA GLY A 77 -13.74 -13.41 -0.61
C GLY A 77 -12.80 -14.28 -1.45
N ARG A 78 -11.63 -13.74 -1.82
CA ARG A 78 -10.60 -14.43 -2.60
C ARG A 78 -9.39 -14.75 -1.72
N PRO A 79 -8.59 -15.76 -2.06
CA PRO A 79 -7.29 -15.96 -1.40
C PRO A 79 -6.32 -14.84 -1.78
N ASP A 80 -5.52 -14.40 -0.80
CA ASP A 80 -4.44 -13.41 -1.03
C ASP A 80 -3.16 -14.10 -1.52
N ALA A 81 -2.33 -13.38 -2.26
CA ALA A 81 -1.06 -13.85 -2.84
C ALA A 81 -1.20 -15.13 -3.70
N ALA A 82 -2.37 -15.34 -4.29
CA ALA A 82 -2.69 -16.52 -5.09
C ALA A 82 -2.95 -16.21 -6.57
N GLY A 83 -2.72 -14.97 -7.00
CA GLY A 83 -3.01 -14.52 -8.36
C GLY A 83 -4.51 -14.44 -8.68
N ALA A 84 -5.38 -14.43 -7.66
CA ALA A 84 -6.82 -14.58 -7.81
C ALA A 84 -7.58 -13.25 -7.96
N THR A 85 -6.90 -12.09 -7.83
CA THR A 85 -7.53 -10.76 -7.70
C THR A 85 -7.18 -9.79 -8.83
N ARG A 86 -6.75 -10.29 -10.00
CA ARG A 86 -6.35 -9.43 -11.13
C ARG A 86 -7.44 -8.47 -11.57
N ALA A 87 -8.68 -8.96 -11.73
CA ALA A 87 -9.81 -8.16 -12.18
C ALA A 87 -10.19 -7.12 -11.13
N GLU A 88 -10.30 -7.52 -9.88
CA GLU A 88 -10.66 -6.70 -8.73
C GLU A 88 -9.60 -5.60 -8.47
N THR A 89 -8.32 -5.90 -8.70
CA THR A 89 -7.23 -4.94 -8.60
C THR A 89 -7.33 -3.83 -9.66
N ILE A 90 -7.64 -4.20 -10.91
CA ILE A 90 -7.87 -3.24 -12.01
C ILE A 90 -9.13 -2.40 -11.73
N GLU A 91 -10.21 -3.01 -11.26
CA GLU A 91 -11.46 -2.34 -10.92
C GLU A 91 -11.25 -1.31 -9.80
N LEU A 92 -10.52 -1.67 -8.74
CA LEU A 92 -10.18 -0.73 -7.67
C LEU A 92 -9.38 0.45 -8.21
N ALA A 93 -8.33 0.21 -9.01
CA ALA A 93 -7.53 1.27 -9.62
C ALA A 93 -8.39 2.24 -10.45
N ALA A 94 -9.31 1.70 -11.27
CA ALA A 94 -10.25 2.49 -12.06
C ALA A 94 -11.20 3.33 -11.18
N THR A 95 -11.64 2.76 -10.05
CA THR A 95 -12.60 3.40 -9.14
C THR A 95 -11.99 4.57 -8.36
N ILE A 96 -10.69 4.49 -8.00
CA ILE A 96 -10.03 5.49 -7.16
C ILE A 96 -9.18 6.52 -7.94
N ARG A 97 -9.06 6.39 -9.26
CA ARG A 97 -8.18 7.21 -10.11
C ARG A 97 -8.45 8.72 -10.04
N ASP A 98 -9.71 9.10 -9.82
CA ASP A 98 -10.16 10.50 -9.88
C ASP A 98 -10.14 11.19 -8.48
N LEU A 99 -9.50 10.58 -7.46
CA LEU A 99 -9.42 11.13 -6.11
C LEU A 99 -8.40 12.29 -5.96
N GLY A 100 -7.69 12.67 -7.03
CA GLY A 100 -6.72 13.77 -7.00
C GLY A 100 -5.44 13.48 -6.19
N VAL A 101 -5.12 12.20 -5.96
CA VAL A 101 -3.93 11.73 -5.26
C VAL A 101 -3.16 10.73 -6.13
N LEU A 102 -1.83 10.65 -5.97
CA LEU A 102 -1.03 9.67 -6.69
C LEU A 102 -1.37 8.25 -6.22
N VAL A 103 -1.66 7.34 -7.16
CA VAL A 103 -2.05 5.95 -6.85
C VAL A 103 -0.98 4.97 -7.30
N THR A 104 -0.49 4.12 -6.39
CA THR A 104 0.35 2.95 -6.69
C THR A 104 -0.39 1.67 -6.35
N VAL A 105 -0.23 0.62 -7.16
CA VAL A 105 -1.02 -0.61 -7.07
C VAL A 105 -0.14 -1.79 -6.70
N ASP A 106 -0.55 -2.58 -5.73
CA ASP A 106 0.04 -3.89 -5.43
C ASP A 106 -0.53 -4.91 -6.40
N ILE A 107 0.30 -5.44 -7.28
CA ILE A 107 -0.09 -6.39 -8.33
C ILE A 107 0.40 -7.81 -8.04
N GLU A 108 0.68 -8.13 -6.78
CA GLU A 108 1.25 -9.43 -6.42
C GLU A 108 2.46 -9.77 -7.32
N GLY A 109 2.58 -11.00 -7.78
CA GLY A 109 3.60 -11.40 -8.76
C GLY A 109 3.28 -11.03 -10.23
N GLY A 110 2.35 -10.08 -10.46
CA GLY A 110 1.89 -9.70 -11.79
C GLY A 110 0.76 -10.60 -12.32
N PHE A 111 0.22 -11.49 -11.50
CA PHE A 111 -0.83 -12.47 -11.81
C PHE A 111 -0.45 -13.44 -12.96
N SER A 112 0.82 -13.49 -13.37
CA SER A 112 1.34 -14.38 -14.40
C SER A 112 2.87 -14.57 -14.29
N ASP A 113 3.36 -15.69 -14.81
CA ASP A 113 4.79 -15.93 -15.05
C ASP A 113 5.22 -15.53 -16.49
N ASP A 114 4.28 -15.09 -17.35
CA ASP A 114 4.58 -14.56 -18.68
C ASP A 114 4.87 -13.05 -18.62
N PRO A 115 6.09 -12.61 -18.94
CA PRO A 115 6.43 -11.20 -18.95
C PRO A 115 5.53 -10.32 -19.83
N ALA A 116 5.01 -10.87 -20.94
CA ALA A 116 4.12 -10.11 -21.85
C ALA A 116 2.76 -9.82 -21.17
N GLU A 117 2.18 -10.80 -20.46
CA GLU A 117 0.93 -10.61 -19.73
C GLU A 117 1.08 -9.60 -18.60
N VAL A 118 2.24 -9.58 -17.92
CA VAL A 118 2.54 -8.58 -16.89
C VAL A 118 2.72 -7.19 -17.49
N ALA A 119 3.38 -7.07 -18.64
CA ALA A 119 3.50 -5.80 -19.38
C ALA A 119 2.13 -5.25 -19.77
N ASP A 120 1.23 -6.08 -20.29
CA ASP A 120 -0.14 -5.70 -20.67
C ASP A 120 -0.93 -5.22 -19.43
N LEU A 121 -0.78 -5.87 -18.28
CA LEU A 121 -1.40 -5.43 -17.04
C LEU A 121 -0.88 -4.05 -16.61
N VAL A 122 0.44 -3.86 -16.63
CA VAL A 122 1.06 -2.59 -16.22
C VAL A 122 0.65 -1.46 -17.19
N ALA A 123 0.61 -1.72 -18.48
CA ALA A 123 0.10 -0.78 -19.49
C ALA A 123 -1.37 -0.40 -19.25
N ALA A 124 -2.23 -1.37 -18.91
CA ALA A 124 -3.63 -1.11 -18.57
C ALA A 124 -3.77 -0.24 -17.31
N LEU A 125 -2.97 -0.51 -16.28
CA LEU A 125 -2.95 0.31 -15.05
C LEU A 125 -2.42 1.73 -15.32
N ALA A 126 -1.37 1.87 -16.14
CA ALA A 126 -0.85 3.16 -16.56
C ALA A 126 -1.92 4.00 -17.31
N ALA A 127 -2.70 3.38 -18.18
CA ALA A 127 -3.81 4.03 -18.89
C ALA A 127 -4.93 4.50 -17.95
N LEU A 128 -5.05 3.95 -16.75
CA LEU A 128 -5.94 4.40 -15.68
C LEU A 128 -5.34 5.54 -14.81
N GLY A 129 -4.10 5.97 -15.10
CA GLY A 129 -3.42 7.01 -14.31
C GLY A 129 -2.66 6.49 -13.09
N VAL A 130 -2.49 5.17 -12.94
CA VAL A 130 -1.62 4.58 -11.91
C VAL A 130 -0.18 5.03 -12.14
N VAL A 131 0.47 5.50 -11.06
CA VAL A 131 1.83 6.06 -11.14
C VAL A 131 2.92 5.08 -10.70
N GLY A 132 2.56 3.95 -10.13
CA GLY A 132 3.51 2.93 -9.70
C GLY A 132 2.87 1.58 -9.42
N VAL A 133 3.68 0.53 -9.40
CA VAL A 133 3.27 -0.83 -9.02
C VAL A 133 4.28 -1.46 -8.07
N ASN A 134 3.81 -2.31 -7.14
CA ASN A 134 4.66 -3.29 -6.46
C ASN A 134 4.54 -4.61 -7.22
N LEU A 135 5.67 -5.26 -7.47
CA LEU A 135 5.77 -6.51 -8.24
C LEU A 135 6.67 -7.48 -7.47
N GLU A 136 6.06 -8.50 -6.84
CA GLU A 136 6.75 -9.42 -5.94
C GLU A 136 7.28 -10.67 -6.63
N ASP A 137 8.27 -11.29 -5.99
CA ASP A 137 8.82 -12.59 -6.41
C ASP A 137 8.30 -13.77 -5.58
N GLY A 138 7.47 -13.52 -4.57
CA GLY A 138 6.78 -14.56 -3.80
C GLY A 138 5.78 -15.33 -4.66
N ARG A 139 5.61 -16.63 -4.35
CA ARG A 139 4.65 -17.53 -5.01
C ARG A 139 3.66 -18.11 -4.00
N PRO A 140 2.46 -18.52 -4.47
CA PRO A 140 1.44 -19.10 -3.60
C PRO A 140 1.88 -20.35 -2.82
N ASP A 141 2.83 -21.10 -3.36
CA ASP A 141 3.40 -22.29 -2.73
C ASP A 141 4.47 -21.99 -1.65
N GLY A 142 4.71 -20.70 -1.35
CA GLY A 142 5.71 -20.25 -0.40
C GLY A 142 7.14 -20.26 -0.94
N THR A 143 7.34 -20.50 -2.22
CA THR A 143 8.64 -20.39 -2.88
C THR A 143 8.86 -18.99 -3.47
N LEU A 144 10.10 -18.71 -3.87
CA LEU A 144 10.45 -17.50 -4.60
C LEU A 144 10.60 -17.81 -6.10
N ARG A 145 10.09 -16.94 -6.95
CA ARG A 145 10.32 -16.99 -8.39
C ARG A 145 11.83 -17.00 -8.68
N PRO A 146 12.32 -17.77 -9.67
CA PRO A 146 13.71 -17.71 -10.08
C PRO A 146 14.13 -16.28 -10.45
N ILE A 147 15.29 -15.83 -10.01
CA ILE A 147 15.82 -14.48 -10.21
C ILE A 147 15.76 -14.08 -11.70
N ALA A 148 16.23 -14.95 -12.60
CA ALA A 148 16.26 -14.66 -14.02
C ALA A 148 14.86 -14.48 -14.64
N LEU A 149 13.82 -15.13 -14.10
CA LEU A 149 12.44 -14.91 -14.53
C LEU A 149 11.90 -13.60 -13.97
N GLN A 150 12.13 -13.32 -12.69
CA GLN A 150 11.73 -12.07 -12.06
C GLN A 150 12.36 -10.85 -12.75
N GLN A 151 13.62 -10.93 -13.13
CA GLN A 151 14.30 -9.88 -13.89
C GLN A 151 13.59 -9.59 -15.21
N ARG A 152 13.23 -10.62 -15.99
CA ARG A 152 12.49 -10.44 -17.25
C ARG A 152 11.11 -9.84 -17.03
N ILE A 153 10.43 -10.21 -15.95
CA ILE A 153 9.11 -9.67 -15.60
C ILE A 153 9.24 -8.20 -15.19
N ILE A 154 10.24 -7.85 -14.38
CA ILE A 154 10.52 -6.45 -14.02
C ILE A 154 10.84 -5.64 -15.29
N GLU A 155 11.70 -6.16 -16.17
CA GLU A 155 12.06 -5.50 -17.44
C GLU A 155 10.83 -5.26 -18.33
N ALA A 156 9.94 -6.24 -18.43
CA ALA A 156 8.70 -6.11 -19.18
C ALA A 156 7.72 -5.09 -18.56
N ALA A 157 7.70 -4.96 -17.24
CA ALA A 157 6.89 -3.97 -16.53
C ALA A 157 7.42 -2.52 -16.70
N LEU A 158 8.70 -2.34 -16.99
CA LEU A 158 9.30 -1.04 -17.26
C LEU A 158 8.84 -0.47 -18.62
N GLY A 159 9.01 0.85 -18.83
CA GLY A 159 8.69 1.48 -20.11
C GLY A 159 7.25 1.92 -20.30
N HIS A 160 6.36 1.66 -19.32
CA HIS A 160 4.95 2.08 -19.34
C HIS A 160 4.68 3.39 -18.60
N GLY A 161 5.74 4.12 -18.17
CA GLY A 161 5.61 5.39 -17.48
C GLY A 161 5.23 5.28 -15.99
N VAL A 162 5.18 4.07 -15.41
CA VAL A 162 4.93 3.81 -13.99
C VAL A 162 6.22 3.50 -13.24
N PHE A 163 6.25 3.78 -11.96
CA PHE A 163 7.34 3.41 -11.06
C PHE A 163 7.23 1.92 -10.69
N VAL A 164 8.18 1.10 -11.11
CA VAL A 164 8.24 -0.32 -10.78
C VAL A 164 9.02 -0.52 -9.49
N ASN A 165 8.31 -0.85 -8.40
CA ASN A 165 8.89 -1.18 -7.10
C ASN A 165 9.06 -2.70 -6.99
N ALA A 166 10.25 -3.20 -7.31
CA ALA A 166 10.55 -4.64 -7.28
C ALA A 166 10.55 -5.14 -5.83
N ARG A 167 9.59 -6.01 -5.50
CA ARG A 167 9.48 -6.60 -4.17
C ARG A 167 10.15 -7.96 -4.13
N THR A 168 10.96 -8.20 -3.09
CA THR A 168 11.42 -9.53 -2.75
C THR A 168 10.86 -10.00 -1.42
N ASP A 169 10.24 -11.16 -1.42
CA ASP A 169 9.60 -11.75 -0.24
C ASP A 169 10.54 -12.63 0.60
N THR A 170 11.84 -12.49 0.41
CA THR A 170 12.84 -13.27 1.16
C THR A 170 12.66 -13.20 2.68
N CYS A 171 12.48 -11.98 3.23
CA CYS A 171 12.25 -11.79 4.66
C CYS A 171 10.83 -12.22 5.08
N TRP A 172 9.83 -12.03 4.20
CA TRP A 172 8.45 -12.43 4.44
C TRP A 172 8.28 -13.95 4.50
N LEU A 173 8.85 -14.66 3.56
CA LEU A 173 8.82 -16.12 3.46
C LEU A 173 9.95 -16.79 4.26
N ARG A 174 10.91 -16.00 4.77
CA ARG A 174 12.11 -16.49 5.49
C ARG A 174 12.93 -17.47 4.65
N THR A 175 13.13 -17.17 3.38
CA THR A 175 13.85 -18.02 2.42
C THR A 175 14.63 -17.18 1.41
N GLY A 176 15.72 -17.75 0.86
CA GLY A 176 16.56 -17.09 -0.14
C GLY A 176 17.52 -16.04 0.45
N ASP A 177 18.26 -15.38 -0.44
CA ASP A 177 19.21 -14.33 -0.12
C ASP A 177 18.65 -12.96 -0.55
N THR A 178 18.38 -12.11 0.43
CA THR A 178 17.83 -10.77 0.20
C THR A 178 18.79 -9.88 -0.59
N LEU A 179 20.09 -9.92 -0.27
CA LEU A 179 21.07 -9.04 -0.93
C LEU A 179 21.33 -9.46 -2.37
N GLU A 180 21.34 -10.76 -2.66
CA GLU A 180 21.44 -11.28 -4.03
C GLU A 180 20.28 -10.75 -4.88
N ARG A 181 19.03 -10.86 -4.39
CA ARG A 181 17.82 -10.45 -5.13
C ARG A 181 17.72 -8.94 -5.29
N VAL A 182 17.97 -8.18 -4.23
CA VAL A 182 17.99 -6.71 -4.29
C VAL A 182 18.98 -6.21 -5.34
N ARG A 183 20.16 -6.78 -5.42
CA ARG A 183 21.16 -6.45 -6.44
C ARG A 183 20.72 -6.88 -7.83
N ALA A 184 20.14 -8.07 -7.96
CA ALA A 184 19.66 -8.61 -9.22
C ALA A 184 18.52 -7.75 -9.82
N TYR A 185 17.73 -7.09 -8.98
CA TYR A 185 16.61 -6.21 -9.38
C TYR A 185 17.03 -4.75 -9.59
N GLY A 186 18.32 -4.47 -9.67
CA GLY A 186 18.90 -3.12 -9.74
C GLY A 186 18.50 -2.29 -10.97
N HIS A 187 17.77 -2.85 -11.93
CA HIS A 187 17.19 -2.14 -13.09
C HIS A 187 15.75 -1.66 -12.85
N ALA A 188 15.12 -2.00 -11.72
CA ALA A 188 13.83 -1.46 -11.31
C ALA A 188 13.94 0.03 -10.91
N ASP A 189 12.83 0.66 -10.54
CA ASP A 189 12.80 2.04 -10.05
C ASP A 189 12.97 2.14 -8.53
N GLY A 190 12.65 1.08 -7.80
CA GLY A 190 12.83 0.94 -6.37
C GLY A 190 12.81 -0.50 -5.95
N VAL A 191 13.21 -0.78 -4.71
CA VAL A 191 13.15 -2.11 -4.12
C VAL A 191 12.30 -2.11 -2.86
N PHE A 192 11.52 -3.17 -2.66
CA PHE A 192 10.67 -3.36 -1.50
C PHE A 192 10.97 -4.69 -0.82
N VAL A 193 11.25 -4.65 0.49
CA VAL A 193 11.57 -5.84 1.28
C VAL A 193 10.63 -5.90 2.50
N PRO A 194 9.40 -6.45 2.35
CA PRO A 194 8.50 -6.64 3.49
C PRO A 194 9.08 -7.67 4.46
N GLY A 195 8.83 -7.46 5.77
CA GLY A 195 9.37 -8.34 6.82
C GLY A 195 10.80 -8.02 7.24
N LEU A 196 11.51 -7.14 6.55
CA LEU A 196 12.81 -6.63 6.99
C LEU A 196 12.61 -5.72 8.20
N ALA A 197 13.09 -6.11 9.38
CA ALA A 197 12.76 -5.49 10.66
C ALA A 197 13.95 -4.89 11.40
N GLY A 198 15.10 -5.50 11.32
CA GLY A 198 16.29 -5.06 12.06
C GLY A 198 16.95 -3.82 11.42
N LEU A 199 17.25 -2.77 12.20
CA LEU A 199 17.88 -1.57 11.67
C LEU A 199 19.18 -1.85 10.94
N ARG A 200 20.03 -2.75 11.45
CA ARG A 200 21.31 -3.10 10.79
C ARG A 200 21.11 -3.80 9.46
N GLU A 201 20.11 -4.69 9.38
CA GLU A 201 19.75 -5.34 8.13
C GLU A 201 19.20 -4.33 7.13
N ILE A 202 18.35 -3.37 7.58
CA ILE A 202 17.82 -2.28 6.75
C ILE A 202 18.97 -1.43 6.20
N GLU A 203 19.91 -0.98 7.05
CA GLU A 203 21.11 -0.25 6.63
C GLU A 203 21.94 -1.02 5.60
N THR A 204 22.12 -2.33 5.82
CA THR A 204 22.87 -3.20 4.91
C THR A 204 22.19 -3.32 3.55
N VAL A 205 20.87 -3.50 3.53
CA VAL A 205 20.10 -3.58 2.28
C VAL A 205 20.11 -2.23 1.56
N ALA A 206 19.87 -1.11 2.27
CA ALA A 206 19.92 0.23 1.69
C ALA A 206 21.29 0.54 1.06
N ALA A 207 22.39 0.16 1.72
CA ALA A 207 23.76 0.36 1.20
C ALA A 207 24.10 -0.58 0.03
N SER A 208 23.36 -1.67 -0.20
CA SER A 208 23.64 -2.66 -1.23
C SER A 208 23.10 -2.32 -2.62
N THR A 209 22.28 -1.28 -2.73
CA THR A 209 21.62 -0.85 -3.97
C THR A 209 21.58 0.67 -4.08
N PRO A 210 21.68 1.26 -5.28
CA PRO A 210 21.42 2.67 -5.50
C PRO A 210 19.93 3.02 -5.55
N LEU A 211 19.05 2.01 -5.57
CA LEU A 211 17.61 2.22 -5.68
C LEU A 211 17.00 2.63 -4.33
N PRO A 212 15.94 3.46 -4.32
CA PRO A 212 15.21 3.79 -3.11
C PRO A 212 14.62 2.52 -2.47
N LEU A 213 14.90 2.35 -1.17
CA LEU A 213 14.39 1.23 -0.39
C LEU A 213 13.03 1.56 0.21
N ASN A 214 12.05 0.70 -0.05
CA ASN A 214 10.77 0.63 0.64
C ASN A 214 10.79 -0.48 1.69
N VAL A 215 10.27 -0.20 2.88
CA VAL A 215 10.04 -1.19 3.94
C VAL A 215 8.55 -1.22 4.32
N LEU A 216 8.12 -2.34 4.90
CA LEU A 216 6.78 -2.48 5.46
C LEU A 216 6.80 -2.01 6.92
N HIS A 217 5.91 -1.07 7.28
CA HIS A 217 5.73 -0.65 8.66
C HIS A 217 5.34 -1.83 9.56
N GLN A 218 6.03 -1.92 10.68
CA GLN A 218 5.73 -2.89 11.74
C GLN A 218 5.35 -2.12 13.00
N PRO A 219 4.21 -2.42 13.66
CA PRO A 219 3.76 -1.68 14.86
C PRO A 219 4.80 -1.63 15.98
N ASP A 220 5.56 -2.72 16.17
CA ASP A 220 6.62 -2.83 17.17
C ASP A 220 8.02 -2.62 16.58
N GLY A 221 8.09 -2.11 15.33
CA GLY A 221 9.33 -1.88 14.60
C GLY A 221 9.98 -0.53 14.91
N PRO A 222 11.08 -0.21 14.19
CA PRO A 222 11.75 1.07 14.33
C PRO A 222 10.84 2.26 14.01
N ALA A 223 11.01 3.35 14.76
CA ALA A 223 10.33 4.62 14.48
C ALA A 223 10.81 5.24 13.15
N LEU A 224 10.02 6.15 12.59
CA LEU A 224 10.23 6.71 11.24
C LEU A 224 11.60 7.42 11.11
N ASP A 225 12.02 8.16 12.14
CA ASP A 225 13.33 8.82 12.19
C ASP A 225 14.51 7.85 12.13
N ARG A 226 14.36 6.67 12.75
CA ARG A 226 15.38 5.62 12.72
C ARG A 226 15.42 4.94 11.34
N LEU A 227 14.27 4.76 10.70
CA LEU A 227 14.19 4.27 9.32
C LEU A 227 14.80 5.28 8.34
N ALA A 228 14.56 6.57 8.54
CA ALA A 228 15.20 7.63 7.78
C ALA A 228 16.73 7.57 7.90
N ALA A 229 17.26 7.52 9.13
CA ALA A 229 18.70 7.40 9.38
C ALA A 229 19.33 6.14 8.75
N ALA A 230 18.53 5.05 8.61
CA ALA A 230 18.96 3.81 7.95
C ALA A 230 18.89 3.87 6.40
N GLY A 231 18.53 5.02 5.81
CA GLY A 231 18.50 5.22 4.36
C GLY A 231 17.21 4.78 3.67
N VAL A 232 16.14 4.52 4.42
CA VAL A 232 14.82 4.19 3.85
C VAL A 232 14.26 5.39 3.09
N ALA A 233 13.58 5.16 1.98
CA ALA A 233 12.95 6.17 1.14
C ALA A 233 11.42 6.13 1.18
N ARG A 234 10.82 4.99 1.55
CA ARG A 234 9.37 4.79 1.63
C ARG A 234 9.03 3.81 2.75
N VAL A 235 7.96 4.11 3.49
CA VAL A 235 7.38 3.21 4.48
C VAL A 235 5.93 2.93 4.09
N SER A 236 5.66 1.71 3.60
CA SER A 236 4.31 1.26 3.26
C SER A 236 3.61 0.67 4.48
N THR A 237 2.29 0.86 4.59
CA THR A 237 1.51 0.32 5.71
C THR A 237 0.93 -1.07 5.44
N GLY A 238 0.92 -1.52 4.18
CA GLY A 238 0.37 -2.81 3.76
C GLY A 238 -1.06 -3.03 4.25
N SER A 239 -1.34 -4.20 4.78
CA SER A 239 -2.68 -4.54 5.29
C SER A 239 -3.00 -3.97 6.68
N LEU A 240 -2.11 -3.21 7.31
CA LEU A 240 -2.33 -2.66 8.67
C LEU A 240 -3.61 -1.82 8.77
N PRO A 241 -3.90 -0.85 7.87
CA PRO A 241 -5.12 -0.06 7.92
C PRO A 241 -6.39 -0.91 7.78
N TYR A 242 -6.40 -1.90 6.88
CA TYR A 242 -7.49 -2.84 6.71
C TYR A 242 -7.77 -3.64 8.00
N ARG A 243 -6.74 -4.23 8.60
CA ARG A 243 -6.85 -4.99 9.84
C ARG A 243 -7.32 -4.13 11.02
N ALA A 244 -6.88 -2.87 11.06
CA ALA A 244 -7.33 -1.90 12.06
C ALA A 244 -8.80 -1.54 11.87
N ALA A 245 -9.28 -1.37 10.62
CA ALA A 245 -10.68 -1.11 10.31
C ALA A 245 -11.57 -2.28 10.73
N LEU A 246 -11.19 -3.53 10.45
CA LEU A 246 -11.93 -4.72 10.91
C LEU A 246 -12.04 -4.80 12.43
N ARG A 247 -10.93 -4.54 13.14
CA ARG A 247 -10.95 -4.48 14.61
C ARG A 247 -11.86 -3.37 15.11
N GLY A 248 -11.79 -2.19 14.50
CA GLY A 248 -12.64 -1.05 14.86
C GLY A 248 -14.12 -1.35 14.63
N ALA A 249 -14.47 -1.97 13.53
CA ALA A 249 -15.84 -2.39 13.22
C ALA A 249 -16.35 -3.41 14.26
N LEU A 250 -15.55 -4.43 14.57
CA LEU A 250 -15.89 -5.41 15.61
C LEU A 250 -16.05 -4.74 16.98
N ALA A 251 -15.15 -3.83 17.34
CA ALA A 251 -15.22 -3.10 18.62
C ALA A 251 -16.53 -2.30 18.74
N ALA A 252 -16.94 -1.61 17.68
CA ALA A 252 -18.18 -0.84 17.68
C ALA A 252 -19.41 -1.72 17.88
N VAL A 253 -19.47 -2.90 17.27
CA VAL A 253 -20.59 -3.85 17.43
C VAL A 253 -20.59 -4.46 18.83
N LEU A 254 -19.42 -4.86 19.36
CA LEU A 254 -19.33 -5.44 20.71
C LEU A 254 -19.70 -4.43 21.78
N ALA A 255 -19.35 -3.15 21.61
CA ALA A 255 -19.75 -2.09 22.54
C ALA A 255 -21.28 -1.94 22.66
N VAL A 256 -22.04 -2.17 21.58
CA VAL A 256 -23.54 -2.21 21.63
C VAL A 256 -24.04 -3.33 22.53
N ARG A 257 -23.28 -4.43 22.63
CA ARG A 257 -23.59 -5.58 23.52
C ARG A 257 -23.02 -5.42 24.93
N GLY A 258 -22.30 -4.33 25.21
CA GLY A 258 -21.58 -4.14 26.49
C GLY A 258 -20.34 -5.01 26.65
N GLU A 259 -19.77 -5.48 25.55
CA GLU A 259 -18.57 -6.33 25.49
C GLU A 259 -17.35 -5.51 25.01
N GLU A 260 -16.17 -5.91 25.43
CA GLU A 260 -14.91 -5.31 24.95
C GLU A 260 -14.39 -6.05 23.71
N ALA A 261 -13.79 -5.27 22.77
CA ALA A 261 -13.14 -5.86 21.62
C ALA A 261 -11.85 -6.58 22.02
N PRO A 262 -11.52 -7.70 21.35
CA PRO A 262 -10.23 -8.36 21.55
C PRO A 262 -9.05 -7.42 21.30
N VAL A 263 -8.06 -7.44 22.17
CA VAL A 263 -6.73 -6.85 21.97
C VAL A 263 -5.77 -8.03 21.93
N PRO A 264 -4.91 -8.15 20.95
CA PRO A 264 -4.36 -7.15 20.02
C PRO A 264 -5.10 -7.05 18.66
N LEU A 265 -4.55 -6.19 17.77
CA LEU A 265 -4.95 -6.07 16.39
C LEU A 265 -4.80 -7.43 15.67
N PRO A 266 -5.77 -7.88 14.82
CA PRO A 266 -5.63 -9.14 14.09
C PRO A 266 -4.35 -9.13 13.22
N THR A 267 -3.64 -10.24 13.25
CA THR A 267 -2.43 -10.42 12.42
C THR A 267 -2.82 -10.66 10.96
N TYR A 268 -1.85 -10.51 10.04
CA TYR A 268 -2.03 -10.90 8.64
C TYR A 268 -2.53 -12.36 8.52
N GLY A 269 -1.85 -13.30 9.19
CA GLY A 269 -2.21 -14.72 9.14
C GLY A 269 -3.61 -15.04 9.66
N GLN A 270 -4.09 -14.31 10.69
CA GLN A 270 -5.47 -14.48 11.18
C GLN A 270 -6.50 -14.03 10.14
N ILE A 271 -6.26 -12.94 9.42
CA ILE A 271 -7.16 -12.53 8.33
C ILE A 271 -7.05 -13.49 7.15
N ALA A 272 -5.85 -13.85 6.72
CA ALA A 272 -5.65 -14.77 5.61
C ALA A 272 -6.31 -16.14 5.85
N ALA A 273 -6.28 -16.64 7.09
CA ALA A 273 -6.95 -17.91 7.47
C ALA A 273 -8.48 -17.86 7.42
N MET A 274 -9.10 -16.66 7.36
CA MET A 274 -10.55 -16.50 7.20
C MET A 274 -10.97 -16.47 5.72
N LEU A 275 -10.01 -16.32 4.81
CA LEU A 275 -10.27 -16.27 3.37
C LEU A 275 -10.35 -17.69 2.78
N PRO A 276 -11.05 -17.87 1.64
CA PRO A 276 -11.04 -19.13 0.91
C PRO A 276 -9.60 -19.57 0.58
N HIS A 277 -9.34 -20.87 0.68
CA HIS A 277 -8.07 -21.42 0.22
C HIS A 277 -8.05 -21.50 -1.30
N PRO A 278 -6.88 -21.28 -1.95
CA PRO A 278 -6.74 -21.59 -3.37
C PRO A 278 -7.05 -23.09 -3.56
N GLY A 279 -8.00 -23.38 -4.47
CA GLY A 279 -8.39 -24.74 -4.83
C GLY A 279 -7.31 -25.51 -5.57
#